data_c4504a0a8db98927a657f17a4d6002dd
#
_entry.id   c4504a0a8db98927a657f17a4d6002dd
#
_cell.length_a   1.000
_cell.length_b   1.000
_cell.length_c   1.000
_cell.angle_alpha   90.00
_cell.angle_beta   90.00
_cell.angle_gamma   90.00
#
_symmetry.space_group_name_H-M   'P 1'
#
loop_
_entity.id
_entity.type
_entity.pdbx_description
1 polymer ?
#
loop_
_entity_poly.entity_id
_entity_poly.type
_entity_poly.pdbx_seq_one_letter_code
_entity_poly.pdbx_strand_id
1 'polypeptide(L)'
;RYVGDHYGLVKWVKDTEKIDELLPNHQYYFNKGKKNDGNIYGKVSYEFTKGLSAYVDLQYRHVNYVNEGPTDNYDGTTQWVLDMEQNFDFFNPKAGLFYQINKNHSVYASYAMSHREPTRNDYEDNLNQHVKAERLNDWELGYKYESEKFSAGVNFYYMTYRDQFVLTGEK
;
A
#
# COMPACT_ATOMS: atom_id res chain seq x y z
N ARG A 1 10.06 10.11 8.29
CA ARG A 1 9.04 11.16 8.38
C ARG A 1 8.92 11.88 7.04
N TYR A 2 7.71 12.03 6.54
CA TYR A 2 7.37 12.80 5.33
C TYR A 2 6.40 13.92 5.70
N VAL A 3 6.58 15.09 5.07
CA VAL A 3 5.65 16.22 5.14
C VAL A 3 5.46 16.74 3.72
N GLY A 4 4.23 16.83 3.25
CA GLY A 4 3.89 17.32 1.92
C GLY A 4 2.80 18.38 2.00
N ASP A 5 2.98 19.46 1.25
CA ASP A 5 2.00 20.49 1.05
C ASP A 5 1.30 20.28 -0.31
N HIS A 6 -0.03 20.29 -0.29
CA HIS A 6 -0.86 20.16 -1.48
C HIS A 6 -1.70 21.42 -1.63
N TYR A 7 -1.60 22.08 -2.80
CA TYR A 7 -2.32 23.31 -3.05
C TYR A 7 -2.69 23.47 -4.52
N GLY A 8 -3.75 24.18 -4.78
CA GLY A 8 -4.17 24.58 -6.12
C GLY A 8 -4.12 26.08 -6.31
N LEU A 9 -3.62 26.47 -7.47
CA LEU A 9 -3.56 27.88 -7.89
C LEU A 9 -4.43 28.09 -9.12
N VAL A 10 -5.22 29.17 -9.11
CA VAL A 10 -5.99 29.60 -10.28
C VAL A 10 -5.02 30.10 -11.35
N LYS A 11 -5.00 29.43 -12.52
CA LYS A 11 -4.17 29.83 -13.66
C LYS A 11 -4.88 30.81 -14.60
N TRP A 12 -6.17 30.59 -14.84
CA TRP A 12 -7.02 31.47 -15.63
C TRP A 12 -8.50 31.26 -15.27
N VAL A 13 -9.32 32.29 -15.53
CA VAL A 13 -10.75 32.29 -15.29
C VAL A 13 -11.46 32.45 -16.63
N LYS A 14 -12.45 31.58 -16.90
CA LYS A 14 -13.23 31.65 -18.15
C LYS A 14 -14.21 32.79 -18.16
N ASP A 15 -14.73 33.15 -17.01
CA ASP A 15 -15.71 34.23 -16.85
C ASP A 15 -14.99 35.56 -16.47
N THR A 16 -14.99 36.51 -17.41
CA THR A 16 -14.29 37.75 -17.25
C THR A 16 -14.98 38.72 -16.27
N GLU A 17 -16.25 38.48 -15.92
CA GLU A 17 -16.98 39.31 -14.93
C GLU A 17 -16.50 39.05 -13.49
N LYS A 18 -15.84 37.91 -13.25
CA LYS A 18 -15.31 37.52 -11.93
C LYS A 18 -13.79 37.65 -11.82
N ILE A 19 -13.12 38.22 -12.80
CA ILE A 19 -11.65 38.34 -12.81
C ILE A 19 -11.12 39.16 -11.63
N ASP A 20 -11.87 40.18 -11.19
CA ASP A 20 -11.45 41.03 -10.06
C ASP A 20 -11.50 40.31 -8.70
N GLU A 21 -12.29 39.21 -8.61
CA GLU A 21 -12.38 38.38 -7.40
C GLU A 21 -11.35 37.24 -7.38
N LEU A 22 -10.92 36.78 -8.56
CA LEU A 22 -10.04 35.63 -8.72
C LEU A 22 -8.76 36.00 -9.48
N LEU A 23 -7.84 36.65 -8.79
CA LEU A 23 -6.53 37.00 -9.34
C LEU A 23 -5.76 35.77 -9.82
N PRO A 24 -4.99 35.86 -10.93
CA PRO A 24 -4.04 34.81 -11.32
C PRO A 24 -3.13 34.44 -10.14
N ASN A 25 -2.93 33.15 -9.92
CA ASN A 25 -2.21 32.55 -8.79
C ASN A 25 -2.95 32.68 -7.43
N HIS A 26 -4.27 33.00 -7.41
CA HIS A 26 -5.05 32.85 -6.19
C HIS A 26 -5.05 31.38 -5.75
N GLN A 27 -4.67 31.11 -4.49
CA GLN A 27 -4.68 29.78 -3.92
C GLN A 27 -6.10 29.45 -3.47
N TYR A 28 -6.75 28.47 -4.10
CA TYR A 28 -8.13 28.08 -3.79
C TYR A 28 -8.25 26.90 -2.84
N TYR A 29 -7.18 26.10 -2.66
CA TYR A 29 -7.09 25.15 -1.55
C TYR A 29 -5.65 24.97 -1.09
N PHE A 30 -5.50 24.52 0.14
CA PHE A 30 -4.24 24.13 0.74
C PHE A 30 -4.48 23.08 1.81
N ASN A 31 -3.83 21.94 1.70
CA ASN A 31 -3.79 20.97 2.78
C ASN A 31 -2.37 20.45 3.02
N LYS A 32 -2.15 19.97 4.22
CA LYS A 32 -0.87 19.47 4.66
C LYS A 32 -0.98 18.00 5.08
N GLY A 33 -0.25 17.14 4.39
CA GLY A 33 -0.07 15.75 4.77
C GLY A 33 1.21 15.55 5.58
N LYS A 34 1.10 14.88 6.73
CA LYS A 34 2.24 14.45 7.57
C LYS A 34 2.17 12.94 7.73
N LYS A 35 3.26 12.25 7.42
CA LYS A 35 3.36 10.81 7.63
C LYS A 35 4.61 10.46 8.41
N ASN A 36 4.43 9.72 9.49
CA ASN A 36 5.49 9.05 10.20
C ASN A 36 5.35 7.55 9.96
N ASP A 37 6.41 6.91 9.51
CA ASP A 37 6.43 5.50 9.14
C ASP A 37 7.70 4.88 9.71
N GLY A 38 7.53 3.82 10.47
CA GLY A 38 8.62 3.11 11.10
C GLY A 38 8.34 1.61 11.09
N ASN A 39 9.38 0.81 10.88
CA ASN A 39 9.26 -0.64 10.95
C ASN A 39 10.45 -1.27 11.64
N ILE A 40 10.21 -2.42 12.22
CA ILE A 40 11.23 -3.34 12.73
C ILE A 40 10.95 -4.72 12.14
N TYR A 41 12.01 -5.44 11.78
CA TYR A 41 11.87 -6.79 11.26
C TYR A 41 13.00 -7.69 11.77
N GLY A 42 12.70 -8.99 11.77
CA GLY A 42 13.67 -10.03 12.07
C GLY A 42 13.44 -11.25 11.19
N LYS A 43 14.52 -11.81 10.67
CA LYS A 43 14.49 -13.01 9.83
C LYS A 43 15.41 -14.07 10.40
N VAL A 44 14.88 -15.29 10.47
CA VAL A 44 15.63 -16.48 10.83
C VAL A 44 15.48 -17.52 9.72
N SER A 45 16.58 -18.16 9.34
CA SER A 45 16.60 -19.29 8.41
C SER A 45 17.32 -20.43 9.10
N TYR A 46 16.78 -21.64 8.94
CA TYR A 46 17.33 -22.83 9.57
C TYR A 46 17.29 -24.03 8.62
N GLU A 47 18.39 -24.75 8.55
CA GLU A 47 18.48 -26.02 7.81
C GLU A 47 18.32 -27.18 8.80
N PHE A 48 17.20 -27.89 8.70
CA PHE A 48 16.85 -28.99 9.60
C PHE A 48 17.66 -30.25 9.31
N THR A 49 17.88 -30.49 8.03
CA THR A 49 18.66 -31.59 7.52
C THR A 49 19.16 -31.21 6.13
N LYS A 50 20.16 -31.92 5.61
CA LYS A 50 20.72 -31.66 4.30
C LYS A 50 19.62 -31.59 3.23
N GLY A 51 19.45 -30.39 2.69
CA GLY A 51 18.47 -30.10 1.65
C GLY A 51 17.07 -29.66 2.13
N LEU A 52 16.76 -29.72 3.45
CA LEU A 52 15.50 -29.18 3.99
C LEU A 52 15.77 -27.96 4.85
N SER A 53 15.30 -26.82 4.42
CA SER A 53 15.41 -25.57 5.16
C SER A 53 14.08 -24.85 5.28
N ALA A 54 13.95 -24.01 6.31
CA ALA A 54 12.84 -23.12 6.51
C ALA A 54 13.33 -21.72 6.82
N TYR A 55 12.49 -20.74 6.58
CA TYR A 55 12.67 -19.38 7.08
C TYR A 55 11.38 -18.86 7.71
N VAL A 56 11.56 -17.95 8.65
CA VAL A 56 10.52 -17.08 9.20
C VAL A 56 11.03 -15.65 9.16
N ASP A 57 10.22 -14.75 8.66
CA ASP A 57 10.49 -13.31 8.59
C ASP A 57 9.27 -12.61 9.19
N LEU A 58 9.50 -11.85 10.26
CA LEU A 58 8.46 -11.12 10.99
C LEU A 58 8.75 -9.64 10.87
N GLN A 59 7.78 -8.88 10.41
CA GLN A 59 7.84 -7.43 10.36
C GLN A 59 6.68 -6.82 11.15
N TYR A 60 7.00 -5.85 11.99
CA TYR A 60 6.04 -4.92 12.57
C TYR A 60 6.28 -3.54 11.98
N ARG A 61 5.21 -2.89 11.51
CA ARG A 61 5.24 -1.56 10.92
C ARG A 61 4.18 -0.69 11.56
N HIS A 62 4.58 0.48 12.05
CA HIS A 62 3.70 1.52 12.56
C HIS A 62 3.65 2.69 11.60
N VAL A 63 2.45 3.15 11.25
CA VAL A 63 2.22 4.31 10.39
C VAL A 63 1.26 5.25 11.11
N ASN A 64 1.69 6.50 11.30
CA ASN A 64 0.83 7.61 11.70
C ASN A 64 0.70 8.54 10.49
N TYR A 65 -0.52 8.82 10.07
CA TYR A 65 -0.85 9.69 8.95
C TYR A 65 -1.84 10.75 9.39
N VAL A 66 -1.44 12.02 9.22
CA VAL A 66 -2.25 13.19 9.53
C VAL A 66 -2.44 13.98 8.25
N ASN A 67 -3.66 14.38 7.95
CA ASN A 67 -3.98 15.28 6.85
C ASN A 67 -4.92 16.38 7.35
N GLU A 68 -4.56 17.63 7.12
CA GLU A 68 -5.26 18.82 7.63
C GLU A 68 -5.47 19.83 6.49
N GLY A 69 -6.71 20.28 6.31
CA GLY A 69 -7.05 21.39 5.44
C GLY A 69 -8.02 21.04 4.30
N PRO A 70 -8.49 22.05 3.57
CA PRO A 70 -9.41 21.91 2.46
C PRO A 70 -8.78 21.18 1.28
N THR A 71 -9.61 20.42 0.56
CA THR A 71 -9.25 19.72 -0.70
C THR A 71 -9.75 20.53 -1.90
N ASP A 72 -9.49 20.05 -3.10
CA ASP A 72 -10.03 20.60 -4.34
C ASP A 72 -11.45 20.11 -4.68
N ASN A 73 -12.01 19.22 -3.85
CA ASN A 73 -13.36 18.69 -4.03
C ASN A 73 -14.42 19.54 -3.35
N TYR A 74 -15.61 19.58 -3.95
CA TYR A 74 -16.76 20.32 -3.47
C TYR A 74 -18.02 19.46 -3.44
N ASP A 75 -18.87 19.66 -2.43
CA ASP A 75 -20.24 19.21 -2.40
C ASP A 75 -21.14 20.42 -2.62
N GLY A 76 -21.61 20.60 -3.85
CA GLY A 76 -22.29 21.82 -4.24
C GLY A 76 -21.40 23.06 -4.11
N THR A 77 -21.64 23.88 -3.09
CA THR A 77 -20.87 25.10 -2.81
C THR A 77 -19.86 24.95 -1.66
N THR A 78 -19.94 23.82 -0.93
CA THR A 78 -19.11 23.58 0.24
C THR A 78 -17.85 22.82 -0.14
N GLN A 79 -16.70 23.40 0.14
CA GLN A 79 -15.40 22.75 -0.06
C GLN A 79 -15.19 21.65 0.98
N TRP A 80 -14.71 20.50 0.55
CA TRP A 80 -14.40 19.41 1.44
C TRP A 80 -13.13 19.69 2.25
N VAL A 81 -13.18 19.37 3.52
CA VAL A 81 -12.04 19.51 4.43
C VAL A 81 -11.61 18.13 4.87
N LEU A 82 -10.36 17.82 4.62
CA LEU A 82 -9.72 16.63 5.15
C LEU A 82 -9.04 17.03 6.46
N ASP A 83 -9.64 16.60 7.58
CA ASP A 83 -9.08 16.80 8.92
C ASP A 83 -9.10 15.47 9.62
N MET A 84 -7.98 14.74 9.48
CA MET A 84 -7.91 13.36 9.94
C MET A 84 -6.54 13.00 10.50
N GLU A 85 -6.57 12.16 11.52
CA GLU A 85 -5.41 11.44 12.01
C GLU A 85 -5.72 9.94 12.04
N GLN A 86 -4.85 9.14 11.41
CA GLN A 86 -4.96 7.68 11.35
C GLN A 86 -3.67 7.03 11.82
N ASN A 87 -3.85 6.00 12.63
CA ASN A 87 -2.75 5.18 13.12
C ASN A 87 -2.97 3.74 12.67
N PHE A 88 -1.94 3.14 12.08
CA PHE A 88 -1.95 1.77 11.63
C PHE A 88 -0.80 1.00 12.25
N ASP A 89 -1.13 -0.17 12.77
CA ASP A 89 -0.18 -1.14 13.31
C ASP A 89 -0.29 -2.42 12.48
N PHE A 90 0.75 -2.71 11.70
CA PHE A 90 0.76 -3.84 10.78
C PHE A 90 1.74 -4.89 11.25
N PHE A 91 1.27 -6.12 11.34
CA PHE A 91 2.10 -7.29 11.50
C PHE A 91 2.11 -8.09 10.19
N ASN A 92 3.28 -8.21 9.56
CA ASN A 92 3.49 -8.79 8.24
C ASN A 92 4.41 -10.02 8.35
N PRO A 93 3.89 -11.19 8.74
CA PRO A 93 4.65 -12.42 8.81
C PRO A 93 4.87 -13.02 7.43
N LYS A 94 6.04 -13.64 7.24
CA LYS A 94 6.36 -14.50 6.11
C LYS A 94 7.03 -15.76 6.63
N ALA A 95 6.69 -16.89 6.04
CA ALA A 95 7.36 -18.17 6.34
C ALA A 95 7.44 -19.00 5.07
N GLY A 96 8.46 -19.83 4.99
CA GLY A 96 8.59 -20.75 3.86
C GLY A 96 9.47 -21.95 4.19
N LEU A 97 9.21 -23.01 3.43
CA LEU A 97 9.95 -24.25 3.42
C LEU A 97 10.58 -24.45 2.05
N PHE A 98 11.80 -24.90 2.03
CA PHE A 98 12.51 -25.29 0.82
C PHE A 98 13.05 -26.70 1.00
N TYR A 99 12.85 -27.55 -0.01
CA TYR A 99 13.37 -28.92 -0.01
C TYR A 99 14.07 -29.25 -1.32
N GLN A 100 15.36 -29.54 -1.22
CA GLN A 100 16.18 -30.08 -2.30
C GLN A 100 16.00 -31.58 -2.34
N ILE A 101 15.15 -32.09 -3.23
CA ILE A 101 14.82 -33.53 -3.36
C ILE A 101 16.06 -34.32 -3.80
N ASN A 102 16.79 -33.78 -4.77
CA ASN A 102 18.06 -34.32 -5.24
C ASN A 102 18.85 -33.16 -5.97
N LYS A 103 19.95 -33.53 -6.63
CA LYS A 103 20.83 -32.53 -7.30
C LYS A 103 20.12 -31.67 -8.35
N ASN A 104 19.02 -32.19 -8.91
CA ASN A 104 18.33 -31.55 -10.04
C ASN A 104 16.93 -31.04 -9.68
N HIS A 105 16.34 -31.46 -8.59
CA HIS A 105 14.93 -31.20 -8.26
C HIS A 105 14.80 -30.51 -6.91
N SER A 106 14.06 -29.42 -6.86
CA SER A 106 13.71 -28.73 -5.62
C SER A 106 12.25 -28.29 -5.64
N VAL A 107 11.69 -28.17 -4.45
CA VAL A 107 10.35 -27.65 -4.20
C VAL A 107 10.41 -26.60 -3.11
N TYR A 108 9.50 -25.64 -3.14
CA TYR A 108 9.29 -24.74 -2.02
C TYR A 108 7.80 -24.48 -1.82
N ALA A 109 7.46 -24.13 -0.59
CA ALA A 109 6.16 -23.59 -0.23
C ALA A 109 6.37 -22.37 0.67
N SER A 110 5.59 -21.31 0.45
CA SER A 110 5.66 -20.13 1.28
C SER A 110 4.29 -19.52 1.53
N TYR A 111 4.21 -18.77 2.62
CA TYR A 111 3.09 -17.93 2.99
C TYR A 111 3.60 -16.56 3.37
N ALA A 112 2.91 -15.52 2.89
CA ALA A 112 3.15 -14.15 3.28
C ALA A 112 1.84 -13.43 3.55
N MET A 113 1.84 -12.58 4.58
CA MET A 113 0.78 -11.60 4.82
C MET A 113 1.37 -10.20 4.76
N SER A 114 0.69 -9.30 4.07
CA SER A 114 1.08 -7.90 3.99
C SER A 114 -0.12 -6.98 4.11
N HIS A 115 0.14 -5.75 4.57
CA HIS A 115 -0.87 -4.71 4.70
C HIS A 115 -0.43 -3.47 3.95
N ARG A 116 -1.44 -2.76 3.43
CA ARG A 116 -1.28 -1.45 2.80
C ARG A 116 -2.24 -0.46 3.46
N GLU A 117 -1.71 0.64 3.97
CA GLU A 117 -2.53 1.76 4.42
C GLU A 117 -3.23 2.43 3.24
N PRO A 118 -4.42 3.01 3.45
CA PRO A 118 -5.09 3.83 2.46
C PRO A 118 -4.23 5.02 2.04
N THR A 119 -4.34 5.39 0.78
CA THR A 119 -3.72 6.61 0.25
C THR A 119 -4.59 7.83 0.54
N ARG A 120 -4.05 9.03 0.32
CA ARG A 120 -4.82 10.27 0.44
C ARG A 120 -6.08 10.25 -0.44
N ASN A 121 -5.97 9.79 -1.68
CA ASN A 121 -7.10 9.73 -2.61
C ASN A 121 -8.19 8.78 -2.11
N ASP A 122 -7.83 7.65 -1.49
CA ASP A 122 -8.79 6.72 -0.92
C ASP A 122 -9.65 7.39 0.17
N TYR A 123 -9.10 8.35 0.92
CA TYR A 123 -9.85 9.14 1.89
C TYR A 123 -10.68 10.24 1.22
N GLU A 124 -10.13 10.93 0.22
CA GLU A 124 -10.84 12.00 -0.50
C GLU A 124 -12.06 11.46 -1.27
N ASP A 125 -11.93 10.27 -1.84
CA ASP A 125 -13.02 9.61 -2.56
C ASP A 125 -14.08 8.98 -1.62
N ASN A 126 -13.78 8.86 -0.31
CA ASN A 126 -14.62 8.16 0.66
C ASN A 126 -14.82 8.94 1.97
N LEU A 127 -15.01 10.26 1.91
CA LEU A 127 -15.11 11.15 3.09
C LEU A 127 -16.14 10.73 4.14
N ASN A 128 -17.22 10.09 3.71
CA ASN A 128 -18.32 9.65 4.59
C ASN A 128 -18.21 8.17 5.00
N GLN A 129 -17.13 7.48 4.64
CA GLN A 129 -16.95 6.05 4.90
C GLN A 129 -15.70 5.81 5.73
N HIS A 130 -15.76 4.77 6.54
CA HIS A 130 -14.59 4.32 7.29
C HIS A 130 -13.64 3.54 6.36
N VAL A 131 -12.56 4.21 5.97
CA VAL A 131 -11.54 3.65 5.07
C VAL A 131 -10.61 2.73 5.89
N LYS A 132 -10.50 1.46 5.49
CA LYS A 132 -9.69 0.45 6.17
C LYS A 132 -8.41 0.16 5.39
N ALA A 133 -7.41 -0.33 6.10
CA ALA A 133 -6.21 -0.85 5.46
C ALA A 133 -6.47 -2.16 4.72
N GLU A 134 -5.92 -2.27 3.52
CA GLU A 134 -5.97 -3.50 2.71
C GLU A 134 -5.04 -4.56 3.30
N ARG A 135 -5.47 -5.82 3.26
CA ARG A 135 -4.67 -6.99 3.63
C ARG A 135 -4.60 -7.98 2.48
N LEU A 136 -3.39 -8.39 2.15
CA LEU A 136 -3.09 -9.47 1.22
C LEU A 136 -2.58 -10.69 1.99
N ASN A 137 -3.13 -11.87 1.68
CA ASN A 137 -2.51 -13.15 2.01
C ASN A 137 -2.09 -13.81 0.71
N ASP A 138 -0.87 -14.30 0.68
CA ASP A 138 -0.24 -14.92 -0.48
C ASP A 138 0.33 -16.29 -0.10
N TRP A 139 -0.08 -17.32 -0.84
CA TRP A 139 0.38 -18.68 -0.73
C TRP A 139 1.06 -19.07 -2.02
N GLU A 140 2.29 -19.55 -1.92
CA GLU A 140 3.05 -19.98 -3.07
C GLU A 140 3.53 -21.43 -2.93
N LEU A 141 3.53 -22.13 -4.06
CA LEU A 141 4.12 -23.47 -4.20
C LEU A 141 4.93 -23.49 -5.49
N GLY A 142 6.20 -23.80 -5.38
CA GLY A 142 7.10 -23.86 -6.52
C GLY A 142 7.82 -25.20 -6.65
N TYR A 143 8.07 -25.57 -7.88
CA TYR A 143 8.93 -26.68 -8.26
C TYR A 143 9.95 -26.20 -9.27
N LYS A 144 11.23 -26.59 -9.08
CA LYS A 144 12.33 -26.28 -9.99
C LYS A 144 13.06 -27.55 -10.38
N TYR A 145 13.30 -27.68 -11.67
CA TYR A 145 14.27 -28.62 -12.25
C TYR A 145 15.48 -27.84 -12.73
N GLU A 146 16.67 -28.34 -12.42
CA GLU A 146 17.93 -27.74 -12.84
C GLU A 146 18.94 -28.82 -13.20
N SER A 147 19.50 -28.72 -14.40
CA SER A 147 20.59 -29.58 -14.88
C SER A 147 21.70 -28.71 -15.47
N GLU A 148 22.82 -29.28 -15.85
CA GLU A 148 23.94 -28.53 -16.45
C GLU A 148 23.58 -27.76 -17.72
N LYS A 149 22.55 -28.20 -18.46
CA LYS A 149 22.17 -27.62 -19.74
C LYS A 149 20.76 -27.01 -19.79
N PHE A 150 19.93 -27.28 -18.79
CA PHE A 150 18.53 -26.90 -18.83
C PHE A 150 18.01 -26.57 -17.42
N SER A 151 17.25 -25.49 -17.31
CA SER A 151 16.53 -25.11 -16.08
C SER A 151 15.07 -24.79 -16.43
N ALA A 152 14.14 -25.35 -15.67
CA ALA A 152 12.71 -25.06 -15.77
C ALA A 152 12.09 -24.96 -14.37
N GLY A 153 11.05 -24.15 -14.24
CA GLY A 153 10.31 -24.01 -12.99
C GLY A 153 8.84 -23.74 -13.23
N VAL A 154 8.03 -24.15 -12.28
CA VAL A 154 6.59 -23.86 -12.23
C VAL A 154 6.27 -23.35 -10.86
N ASN A 155 5.52 -22.24 -10.80
CA ASN A 155 5.00 -21.66 -9.57
C ASN A 155 3.48 -21.59 -9.63
N PHE A 156 2.86 -21.98 -8.54
CA PHE A 156 1.45 -21.78 -8.25
C PHE A 156 1.36 -20.77 -7.11
N TYR A 157 0.47 -19.81 -7.23
CA TYR A 157 0.19 -18.85 -6.16
C TYR A 157 -1.32 -18.64 -6.02
N TYR A 158 -1.72 -18.42 -4.79
CA TYR A 158 -3.09 -18.11 -4.43
C TYR A 158 -3.11 -16.88 -3.53
N MET A 159 -3.64 -15.78 -4.06
CA MET A 159 -3.71 -14.48 -3.39
C MET A 159 -5.14 -14.16 -2.98
N THR A 160 -5.33 -13.75 -1.73
CA THR A 160 -6.62 -13.26 -1.26
C THR A 160 -6.46 -11.86 -0.68
N TYR A 161 -7.33 -10.96 -1.13
CA TYR A 161 -7.40 -9.58 -0.67
C TYR A 161 -8.60 -9.38 0.26
N ARG A 162 -8.42 -8.56 1.28
CA ARG A 162 -9.48 -8.07 2.14
C ARG A 162 -9.41 -6.55 2.19
N ASP A 163 -10.59 -5.90 2.18
CA ASP A 163 -10.74 -4.45 2.20
C ASP A 163 -9.96 -3.75 1.06
N GLN A 164 -9.91 -4.39 -0.12
CA GLN A 164 -9.25 -3.85 -1.30
C GLN A 164 -10.09 -2.72 -1.90
N PHE A 165 -9.43 -1.60 -2.22
CA PHE A 165 -10.06 -0.50 -2.96
C PHE A 165 -10.23 -0.89 -4.42
N VAL A 166 -11.47 -0.82 -4.89
CA VAL A 166 -11.84 -1.13 -6.28
C VAL A 166 -12.63 0.06 -6.82
N LEU A 167 -12.24 0.57 -7.98
CA LEU A 167 -13.00 1.60 -8.69
C LEU A 167 -14.30 0.97 -9.19
N THR A 168 -15.45 1.43 -8.68
CA THR A 168 -16.77 0.95 -9.10
C THR A 168 -17.24 1.57 -10.41
N GLY A 169 -16.60 2.67 -10.86
CA GLY A 169 -17.00 3.41 -12.05
C GLY A 169 -18.25 4.29 -11.86
N GLU A 170 -18.81 4.33 -10.66
CA GLU A 170 -19.86 5.27 -10.28
C GLU A 170 -19.22 6.63 -9.97
N LYS A 171 -19.78 7.68 -10.60
CA LYS A 171 -19.44 9.08 -10.33
C LYS A 171 -20.61 9.73 -9.61
#